data_ca551b51a3e626330e24799f9df53054
#
_entry.id   ca551b51a3e626330e24799f9df53054
#
_cell.length_a   1.000
_cell.length_b   1.000
_cell.length_c   1.000
_cell.angle_alpha   90.00
_cell.angle_beta   90.00
_cell.angle_gamma   90.00
#
_symmetry.space_group_name_H-M   'P 1'
#
loop_
_entity.id
_entity.type
_entity.pdbx_description
1 polymer ?
#
loop_
_entity_poly.entity_id
_entity_poly.type
_entity_poly.pdbx_seq_one_letter_code
_entity_poly.pdbx_strand_id
1 'polypeptide(L)'
;MNQKRVSDILSDVRQKQPLLHCITNPISINQCANTILAVGGRPMMAEHPKEAQEITQTAQALMLNLGNITDTRMESIRISAETAAKENIPVLLDAVGVACSRLRRNYTHELLTMLTPTVIKGNYSEINALYQDSYCSSGVDADASLDILDVDRCAVALARERGTIILASGKVDILTDGHGLMHIHNGTPQLSTVTGTGCMLGALCATYLSTDRSLDAVIAACALLGISGEKAETSCGSGTFFTNLMDALSTLTAEDICTNINLEEISIENI
;
A
#
# COMPACT_ATOMS: atom_id res chain seq x y z
N MET A 1 -16.37 -7.79 -4.86
CA MET A 1 -15.10 -8.36 -5.38
C MET A 1 -15.34 -9.35 -6.51
N ASN A 2 -14.56 -9.27 -7.58
CA ASN A 2 -14.61 -10.22 -8.69
C ASN A 2 -13.48 -11.27 -8.53
N GLN A 3 -13.82 -12.48 -8.04
CA GLN A 3 -12.84 -13.55 -7.77
C GLN A 3 -12.01 -13.92 -9.01
N LYS A 4 -12.63 -13.98 -10.20
CA LYS A 4 -11.92 -14.25 -11.45
C LYS A 4 -10.87 -13.18 -11.72
N ARG A 5 -11.22 -11.90 -11.52
CA ARG A 5 -10.29 -10.78 -11.74
C ARG A 5 -9.11 -10.84 -10.77
N VAL A 6 -9.36 -11.14 -9.49
CA VAL A 6 -8.29 -11.33 -8.49
C VAL A 6 -7.35 -12.46 -8.93
N SER A 7 -7.90 -13.61 -9.37
CA SER A 7 -7.09 -14.72 -9.89
C SER A 7 -6.26 -14.33 -11.11
N ASP A 8 -6.85 -13.58 -12.04
CA ASP A 8 -6.18 -13.12 -13.25
C ASP A 8 -5.02 -12.16 -12.89
N ILE A 9 -5.23 -11.21 -11.94
CA ILE A 9 -4.19 -10.27 -11.47
C ILE A 9 -2.98 -11.00 -10.90
N LEU A 10 -3.20 -11.98 -10.01
CA LEU A 10 -2.11 -12.76 -9.41
C LEU A 10 -1.33 -13.57 -10.46
N SER A 11 -2.05 -14.18 -11.40
CA SER A 11 -1.47 -14.93 -12.51
C SER A 11 -0.65 -14.04 -13.45
N ASP A 12 -1.21 -12.88 -13.80
CA ASP A 12 -0.60 -11.89 -14.70
C ASP A 12 0.73 -11.38 -14.16
N VAL A 13 0.82 -11.07 -12.86
CA VAL A 13 2.09 -10.63 -12.25
C VAL A 13 3.15 -11.71 -12.35
N ARG A 14 2.81 -12.97 -12.03
CA ARG A 14 3.75 -14.10 -12.13
C ARG A 14 4.21 -14.35 -13.58
N GLN A 15 3.31 -14.16 -14.54
CA GLN A 15 3.61 -14.38 -15.96
C GLN A 15 4.40 -13.21 -16.57
N LYS A 16 3.98 -11.97 -16.28
CA LYS A 16 4.55 -10.75 -16.89
C LYS A 16 5.82 -10.28 -16.21
N GLN A 17 6.02 -10.66 -14.95
CA GLN A 17 7.16 -10.25 -14.11
C GLN A 17 7.46 -8.74 -14.19
N PRO A 18 6.50 -7.88 -13.82
CA PRO A 18 6.63 -6.44 -14.00
C PRO A 18 7.82 -5.87 -13.20
N LEU A 19 8.46 -4.86 -13.75
CA LEU A 19 9.47 -4.07 -13.04
C LEU A 19 8.79 -2.98 -12.22
N LEU A 20 9.09 -2.94 -10.92
CA LEU A 20 8.56 -1.97 -9.96
C LEU A 20 9.68 -1.02 -9.54
N HIS A 21 9.50 0.27 -9.76
CA HIS A 21 10.37 1.25 -9.13
C HIS A 21 9.83 1.58 -7.74
N CYS A 22 10.66 1.41 -6.71
CA CYS A 22 10.28 1.61 -5.32
C CYS A 22 11.25 2.57 -4.64
N ILE A 23 10.79 3.78 -4.32
CA ILE A 23 11.48 4.69 -3.42
C ILE A 23 10.84 4.51 -2.04
N THR A 24 11.52 3.74 -1.20
CA THR A 24 11.00 3.35 0.13
C THR A 24 12.02 3.65 1.24
N ASN A 25 11.62 3.46 2.49
CA ASN A 25 12.49 3.77 3.61
C ASN A 25 13.54 2.67 3.87
N PRO A 26 14.74 3.02 4.37
CA PRO A 26 15.85 2.08 4.55
C PRO A 26 15.56 0.97 5.58
N ILE A 27 14.56 1.15 6.45
CA ILE A 27 14.18 0.14 7.45
C ILE A 27 13.51 -1.05 6.78
N SER A 28 12.72 -0.83 5.72
CA SER A 28 11.92 -1.86 5.05
C SER A 28 12.32 -2.17 3.61
N ILE A 29 13.40 -1.56 3.10
CA ILE A 29 13.81 -1.73 1.69
C ILE A 29 14.03 -3.20 1.31
N ASN A 30 14.67 -3.98 2.18
CA ASN A 30 14.90 -5.41 1.94
C ASN A 30 13.59 -6.21 1.95
N GLN A 31 12.72 -5.94 2.93
CA GLN A 31 11.43 -6.60 3.04
C GLN A 31 10.54 -6.30 1.82
N CYS A 32 10.46 -5.05 1.38
CA CYS A 32 9.70 -4.67 0.20
C CYS A 32 10.23 -5.36 -1.07
N ALA A 33 11.56 -5.38 -1.28
CA ALA A 33 12.17 -6.04 -2.40
C ALA A 33 11.86 -7.55 -2.43
N ASN A 34 12.03 -8.23 -1.30
CA ASN A 34 11.73 -9.66 -1.20
C ASN A 34 10.24 -9.97 -1.35
N THR A 35 9.36 -9.09 -0.86
CA THR A 35 7.91 -9.23 -1.05
C THR A 35 7.53 -9.16 -2.53
N ILE A 36 8.09 -8.21 -3.29
CA ILE A 36 7.87 -8.09 -4.74
C ILE A 36 8.36 -9.35 -5.46
N LEU A 37 9.55 -9.85 -5.10
CA LEU A 37 10.11 -11.09 -5.67
C LEU A 37 9.24 -12.32 -5.34
N ALA A 38 8.74 -12.43 -4.11
CA ALA A 38 7.92 -13.54 -3.65
C ALA A 38 6.65 -13.71 -4.49
N VAL A 39 6.06 -12.62 -4.97
CA VAL A 39 4.84 -12.66 -5.80
C VAL A 39 5.12 -12.64 -7.31
N GLY A 40 6.39 -12.62 -7.73
CA GLY A 40 6.79 -12.72 -9.13
C GLY A 40 7.09 -11.39 -9.83
N GLY A 41 7.10 -10.26 -9.11
CA GLY A 41 7.55 -8.98 -9.64
C GLY A 41 9.08 -8.83 -9.60
N ARG A 42 9.61 -7.76 -10.20
CA ARG A 42 11.03 -7.42 -10.22
C ARG A 42 11.24 -6.05 -9.57
N PRO A 43 11.82 -5.98 -8.36
CA PRO A 43 12.03 -4.72 -7.66
C PRO A 43 13.24 -3.96 -8.20
N MET A 44 13.13 -2.64 -8.33
CA MET A 44 14.21 -1.69 -8.51
C MET A 44 14.12 -0.65 -7.39
N MET A 45 15.10 -0.69 -6.47
CA MET A 45 15.11 0.13 -5.24
C MET A 45 16.01 1.37 -5.40
N ALA A 46 16.00 2.00 -6.57
CA ALA A 46 16.80 3.16 -6.88
C ALA A 46 16.26 4.42 -6.20
N GLU A 47 17.14 5.23 -5.59
CA GLU A 47 16.72 6.45 -4.89
C GLU A 47 17.60 7.68 -5.20
N HIS A 48 18.51 7.58 -6.18
CA HIS A 48 19.37 8.71 -6.52
C HIS A 48 18.68 9.65 -7.51
N PRO A 49 18.62 10.99 -7.28
CA PRO A 49 17.88 11.92 -8.14
C PRO A 49 18.31 11.91 -9.60
N LYS A 50 19.59 11.65 -9.87
CA LYS A 50 20.12 11.64 -11.25
C LYS A 50 19.68 10.44 -12.08
N GLU A 51 19.21 9.35 -11.47
CA GLU A 51 18.72 8.17 -12.17
C GLU A 51 17.21 7.99 -12.04
N ALA A 52 16.56 8.70 -11.10
CA ALA A 52 15.16 8.52 -10.75
C ALA A 52 14.23 8.60 -11.98
N GLN A 53 14.44 9.56 -12.88
CA GLN A 53 13.66 9.69 -14.10
C GLN A 53 13.81 8.47 -15.01
N GLU A 54 15.05 8.09 -15.33
CA GLU A 54 15.37 6.99 -16.23
C GLU A 54 14.78 5.67 -15.71
N ILE A 55 14.98 5.40 -14.43
CA ILE A 55 14.45 4.18 -13.78
C ILE A 55 12.92 4.17 -13.80
N THR A 56 12.27 5.29 -13.44
CA THR A 56 10.80 5.38 -13.44
C THR A 56 10.23 5.11 -14.82
N GLN A 57 10.83 5.65 -15.89
CA GLN A 57 10.37 5.45 -17.27
C GLN A 57 10.35 3.99 -17.71
N THR A 58 11.18 3.13 -17.10
CA THR A 58 11.24 1.70 -17.44
C THR A 58 10.27 0.84 -16.60
N ALA A 59 9.69 1.40 -15.53
CA ALA A 59 8.85 0.67 -14.59
C ALA A 59 7.39 0.55 -15.06
N GLN A 60 6.74 -0.54 -14.66
CA GLN A 60 5.32 -0.77 -14.88
C GLN A 60 4.43 -0.24 -13.74
N ALA A 61 5.04 0.03 -12.56
CA ALA A 61 4.43 0.78 -11.47
C ALA A 61 5.49 1.44 -10.59
N LEU A 62 5.07 2.48 -9.86
CA LEU A 62 5.91 3.25 -8.94
C LEU A 62 5.34 3.18 -7.53
N MET A 63 6.19 2.85 -6.56
CA MET A 63 5.89 2.98 -5.13
C MET A 63 6.68 4.14 -4.53
N LEU A 64 5.98 5.09 -3.92
CA LEU A 64 6.54 6.21 -3.18
C LEU A 64 6.18 6.06 -1.71
N ASN A 65 7.18 5.92 -0.81
CA ASN A 65 6.97 5.76 0.62
C ASN A 65 7.68 6.89 1.38
N LEU A 66 6.93 7.61 2.22
CA LEU A 66 7.42 8.80 2.93
C LEU A 66 8.08 8.49 4.28
N GLY A 67 8.32 7.22 4.60
CA GLY A 67 9.09 6.83 5.78
C GLY A 67 10.54 7.29 5.69
N ASN A 68 11.09 7.85 6.80
CA ASN A 68 12.48 8.29 6.89
C ASN A 68 12.95 9.15 5.70
N ILE A 69 12.16 10.13 5.27
CA ILE A 69 12.51 11.01 4.17
C ILE A 69 13.79 11.82 4.46
N THR A 70 14.58 12.04 3.41
CA THR A 70 15.75 12.93 3.35
C THR A 70 15.58 13.89 2.19
N ASP A 71 16.33 15.00 2.15
CA ASP A 71 16.24 15.96 1.02
C ASP A 71 16.48 15.26 -0.32
N THR A 72 17.50 14.39 -0.39
CA THR A 72 17.79 13.59 -1.59
C THR A 72 16.61 12.70 -1.98
N ARG A 73 15.97 12.03 -1.02
CA ARG A 73 14.82 11.17 -1.30
C ARG A 73 13.59 11.97 -1.71
N MET A 74 13.34 13.13 -1.08
CA MET A 74 12.27 14.03 -1.50
C MET A 74 12.46 14.50 -2.96
N GLU A 75 13.69 14.87 -3.34
CA GLU A 75 13.99 15.22 -4.72
C GLU A 75 13.74 14.06 -5.69
N SER A 76 14.19 12.85 -5.36
CA SER A 76 13.97 11.65 -6.16
C SER A 76 12.49 11.29 -6.30
N ILE A 77 11.73 11.37 -5.20
CA ILE A 77 10.28 11.15 -5.19
C ILE A 77 9.58 12.16 -6.11
N ARG A 78 9.95 13.44 -6.05
CA ARG A 78 9.37 14.47 -6.90
C ARG A 78 9.64 14.19 -8.40
N ILE A 79 10.90 13.90 -8.76
CA ILE A 79 11.28 13.57 -10.14
C ILE A 79 10.51 12.34 -10.64
N SER A 80 10.43 11.30 -9.81
CA SER A 80 9.71 10.06 -10.16
C SER A 80 8.20 10.28 -10.28
N ALA A 81 7.61 11.11 -9.41
CA ALA A 81 6.21 11.47 -9.46
C ALA A 81 5.86 12.23 -10.76
N GLU A 82 6.64 13.25 -11.11
CA GLU A 82 6.48 13.99 -12.36
C GLU A 82 6.62 13.08 -13.59
N THR A 83 7.60 12.16 -13.55
CA THR A 83 7.81 11.18 -14.62
C THR A 83 6.64 10.21 -14.74
N ALA A 84 6.16 9.67 -13.63
CA ALA A 84 5.04 8.74 -13.62
C ALA A 84 3.75 9.40 -14.12
N ALA A 85 3.50 10.66 -13.75
CA ALA A 85 2.37 11.43 -14.25
C ALA A 85 2.43 11.61 -15.78
N LYS A 86 3.60 11.96 -16.31
CA LYS A 86 3.82 12.15 -17.75
C LYS A 86 3.68 10.85 -18.54
N GLU A 87 4.25 9.77 -18.05
CA GLU A 87 4.26 8.45 -18.71
C GLU A 87 3.02 7.61 -18.37
N ASN A 88 2.08 8.16 -17.59
CA ASN A 88 0.87 7.45 -17.13
C ASN A 88 1.18 6.11 -16.44
N ILE A 89 2.21 6.10 -15.60
CA ILE A 89 2.60 4.95 -14.77
C ILE A 89 1.74 4.93 -13.50
N PRO A 90 1.12 3.80 -13.11
CA PRO A 90 0.36 3.73 -11.86
C PRO A 90 1.27 3.96 -10.65
N VAL A 91 0.79 4.77 -9.71
CA VAL A 91 1.54 5.16 -8.51
C VAL A 91 0.79 4.75 -7.26
N LEU A 92 1.50 4.09 -6.35
CA LEU A 92 1.10 3.95 -4.97
C LEU A 92 1.88 4.95 -4.12
N LEU A 93 1.17 5.81 -3.40
CA LEU A 93 1.75 6.73 -2.41
C LEU A 93 1.45 6.22 -1.01
N ASP A 94 2.48 5.80 -0.27
CA ASP A 94 2.40 5.37 1.13
C ASP A 94 2.75 6.55 2.05
N ALA A 95 1.73 7.15 2.65
CA ALA A 95 1.78 8.42 3.38
C ALA A 95 2.32 8.28 4.81
N VAL A 96 3.37 7.48 5.00
CA VAL A 96 3.96 7.17 6.30
C VAL A 96 4.33 8.42 7.08
N GLY A 97 3.71 8.59 8.25
CA GLY A 97 4.06 9.63 9.23
C GLY A 97 3.48 11.02 8.93
N VAL A 98 2.56 11.17 7.99
CA VAL A 98 1.89 12.46 7.72
C VAL A 98 1.04 12.93 8.90
N ALA A 99 0.58 12.02 9.74
CA ALA A 99 -0.19 12.34 10.94
C ALA A 99 0.66 13.02 12.04
N CYS A 100 1.94 12.70 12.14
CA CYS A 100 2.84 13.22 13.17
C CYS A 100 3.89 14.22 12.64
N SER A 101 4.00 14.43 11.33
CA SER A 101 5.02 15.28 10.71
C SER A 101 4.43 16.30 9.73
N ARG A 102 4.50 17.58 10.07
CA ARG A 102 4.10 18.66 9.15
C ARG A 102 4.93 18.66 7.85
N LEU A 103 6.22 18.34 7.93
CA LEU A 103 7.07 18.23 6.74
C LEU A 103 6.50 17.21 5.76
N ARG A 104 6.20 15.99 6.23
CA ARG A 104 5.66 14.92 5.38
C ARG A 104 4.27 15.25 4.85
N ARG A 105 3.41 15.85 5.69
CA ARG A 105 2.07 16.28 5.29
C ARG A 105 2.13 17.32 4.18
N ASN A 106 2.91 18.41 4.37
CA ASN A 106 3.07 19.45 3.36
C ASN A 106 3.65 18.89 2.06
N TYR A 107 4.64 18.03 2.17
CA TYR A 107 5.24 17.38 1.00
C TYR A 107 4.25 16.44 0.28
N THR A 108 3.40 15.74 1.02
CA THR A 108 2.32 14.96 0.41
C THR A 108 1.36 15.86 -0.37
N HIS A 109 0.92 16.97 0.20
CA HIS A 109 0.07 17.93 -0.51
C HIS A 109 0.76 18.46 -1.77
N GLU A 110 2.05 18.78 -1.71
CA GLU A 110 2.83 19.18 -2.89
C GLU A 110 2.80 18.10 -3.98
N LEU A 111 3.11 16.85 -3.63
CA LEU A 111 3.05 15.72 -4.57
C LEU A 111 1.66 15.56 -5.21
N LEU A 112 0.59 15.71 -4.43
CA LEU A 112 -0.79 15.61 -4.92
C LEU A 112 -1.21 16.76 -5.85
N THR A 113 -0.43 17.84 -5.96
CA THR A 113 -0.61 18.85 -7.01
C THR A 113 0.04 18.46 -8.34
N MET A 114 1.01 17.56 -8.32
CA MET A 114 1.78 17.13 -9.49
C MET A 114 1.20 15.89 -10.16
N LEU A 115 0.61 15.00 -9.36
CA LEU A 115 0.02 13.74 -9.84
C LEU A 115 -1.21 13.34 -9.03
N THR A 116 -2.09 12.57 -9.65
CA THR A 116 -3.12 11.81 -8.95
C THR A 116 -2.62 10.36 -8.79
N PRO A 117 -2.20 9.93 -7.59
CA PRO A 117 -1.80 8.54 -7.39
C PRO A 117 -2.95 7.59 -7.70
N THR A 118 -2.66 6.40 -8.19
CA THR A 118 -3.68 5.36 -8.36
C THR A 118 -4.22 4.92 -7.00
N VAL A 119 -3.32 4.85 -5.99
CA VAL A 119 -3.66 4.52 -4.61
C VAL A 119 -2.93 5.46 -3.65
N ILE A 120 -3.63 6.01 -2.67
CA ILE A 120 -3.05 6.60 -1.46
C ILE A 120 -3.27 5.61 -0.33
N LYS A 121 -2.18 5.17 0.29
CA LYS A 121 -2.18 4.28 1.45
C LYS A 121 -1.66 4.99 2.68
N GLY A 122 -2.25 4.70 3.81
CA GLY A 122 -1.81 5.11 5.14
C GLY A 122 -2.48 4.26 6.20
N ASN A 123 -2.09 4.40 7.47
CA ASN A 123 -2.90 3.89 8.57
C ASN A 123 -4.10 4.83 8.83
N TYR A 124 -4.98 4.48 9.76
CA TYR A 124 -6.18 5.29 10.08
C TYR A 124 -5.84 6.74 10.42
N SER A 125 -4.82 6.95 11.24
CA SER A 125 -4.36 8.29 11.63
C SER A 125 -3.82 9.08 10.43
N GLU A 126 -3.10 8.44 9.54
CA GLU A 126 -2.51 9.06 8.36
C GLU A 126 -3.58 9.46 7.34
N ILE A 127 -4.58 8.60 7.09
CA ILE A 127 -5.70 8.94 6.21
C ILE A 127 -6.53 10.08 6.80
N ASN A 128 -6.83 10.06 8.10
CA ASN A 128 -7.51 11.18 8.77
C ASN A 128 -6.72 12.49 8.65
N ALA A 129 -5.39 12.43 8.82
CA ALA A 129 -4.53 13.60 8.72
C ALA A 129 -4.42 14.19 7.31
N LEU A 130 -4.63 13.37 6.27
CA LEU A 130 -4.69 13.85 4.88
C LEU A 130 -6.02 14.50 4.55
N TYR A 131 -7.10 14.10 5.23
CA TYR A 131 -8.43 14.67 5.04
C TYR A 131 -8.67 15.90 5.95
N GLN A 132 -8.17 15.85 7.19
CA GLN A 132 -8.37 16.90 8.20
C GLN A 132 -7.02 17.52 8.60
N ASP A 133 -6.69 18.70 8.07
CA ASP A 133 -5.41 19.37 8.35
C ASP A 133 -5.15 19.64 9.85
N SER A 134 -6.21 19.77 10.66
CA SER A 134 -6.11 19.96 12.09
C SER A 134 -5.77 18.71 12.89
N TYR A 135 -5.92 17.52 12.29
CA TYR A 135 -5.63 16.25 12.97
C TYR A 135 -4.12 16.04 13.14
N CYS A 136 -3.73 15.59 14.33
CA CYS A 136 -2.33 15.30 14.67
C CYS A 136 -2.28 14.10 15.61
N SER A 137 -1.47 13.10 15.30
CA SER A 137 -1.22 11.95 16.17
C SER A 137 0.17 11.98 16.80
N SER A 138 0.38 11.17 17.83
CA SER A 138 1.71 10.95 18.43
C SER A 138 2.33 9.68 17.84
N GLY A 139 3.42 9.84 17.05
CA GLY A 139 4.13 8.70 16.44
C GLY A 139 3.56 8.27 15.08
N VAL A 140 4.06 7.15 14.57
CA VAL A 140 3.71 6.58 13.26
C VAL A 140 2.68 5.45 13.34
N ASP A 141 2.29 5.05 14.55
CA ASP A 141 1.30 3.99 14.77
C ASP A 141 -0.13 4.54 14.66
N ALA A 142 -1.07 3.69 14.29
CA ALA A 142 -2.48 4.06 14.25
C ALA A 142 -3.00 4.35 15.66
N ASP A 143 -3.78 5.42 15.79
CA ASP A 143 -4.52 5.72 17.03
C ASP A 143 -5.65 4.70 17.20
N ALA A 144 -5.53 3.84 18.20
CA ALA A 144 -6.51 2.78 18.47
C ALA A 144 -7.87 3.31 18.97
N SER A 145 -7.98 4.61 19.26
CA SER A 145 -9.22 5.26 19.70
C SER A 145 -10.10 5.75 18.54
N LEU A 146 -9.62 5.70 17.29
CA LEU A 146 -10.38 6.13 16.14
C LEU A 146 -11.53 5.17 15.85
N ASP A 147 -12.75 5.74 15.74
CA ASP A 147 -13.92 4.99 15.31
C ASP A 147 -13.77 4.63 13.81
N ILE A 148 -14.03 3.37 13.49
CA ILE A 148 -13.94 2.87 12.12
C ILE A 148 -14.88 3.63 11.18
N LEU A 149 -16.06 4.04 11.65
CA LEU A 149 -17.03 4.83 10.86
C LEU A 149 -16.48 6.22 10.51
N ASP A 150 -15.68 6.84 11.37
CA ASP A 150 -15.07 8.14 11.08
C ASP A 150 -13.94 7.98 10.05
N VAL A 151 -13.18 6.87 10.12
CA VAL A 151 -12.17 6.54 9.11
C VAL A 151 -12.83 6.26 7.76
N ASP A 152 -13.95 5.53 7.73
CA ASP A 152 -14.74 5.26 6.52
C ASP A 152 -15.17 6.58 5.85
N ARG A 153 -15.73 7.52 6.62
CA ARG A 153 -16.14 8.84 6.12
C ARG A 153 -14.97 9.61 5.53
N CYS A 154 -13.85 9.65 6.26
CA CYS A 154 -12.64 10.34 5.79
C CYS A 154 -12.09 9.69 4.52
N ALA A 155 -12.01 8.35 4.47
CA ALA A 155 -11.51 7.62 3.32
C ALA A 155 -12.39 7.83 2.07
N VAL A 156 -13.72 7.71 2.21
CA VAL A 156 -14.67 7.93 1.09
C VAL A 156 -14.60 9.37 0.59
N ALA A 157 -14.58 10.35 1.51
CA ALA A 157 -14.51 11.76 1.14
C ALA A 157 -13.19 12.08 0.40
N LEU A 158 -12.06 11.60 0.93
CA LEU A 158 -10.73 11.79 0.32
C LEU A 158 -10.65 11.10 -1.05
N ALA A 159 -11.21 9.89 -1.21
CA ALA A 159 -11.25 9.19 -2.49
C ALA A 159 -12.03 9.98 -3.55
N ARG A 160 -13.20 10.53 -3.19
CA ARG A 160 -14.02 11.36 -4.08
C ARG A 160 -13.33 12.66 -4.45
N GLU A 161 -12.73 13.33 -3.47
CA GLU A 161 -12.03 14.61 -3.69
C GLU A 161 -10.83 14.44 -4.62
N ARG A 162 -10.07 13.37 -4.47
CA ARG A 162 -8.82 13.14 -5.20
C ARG A 162 -8.95 12.29 -6.45
N GLY A 163 -10.07 11.60 -6.64
CA GLY A 163 -10.26 10.66 -7.75
C GLY A 163 -9.28 9.49 -7.70
N THR A 164 -9.03 8.94 -6.51
CA THR A 164 -8.02 7.91 -6.24
C THR A 164 -8.58 6.82 -5.33
N ILE A 165 -7.96 5.65 -5.34
CA ILE A 165 -8.27 4.61 -4.36
C ILE A 165 -7.59 4.96 -3.03
N ILE A 166 -8.32 4.87 -1.93
CA ILE A 166 -7.80 5.01 -0.57
C ILE A 166 -7.71 3.64 0.09
N LEU A 167 -6.56 3.35 0.68
CA LEU A 167 -6.34 2.21 1.56
C LEU A 167 -5.94 2.71 2.95
N ALA A 168 -6.86 2.65 3.90
CA ALA A 168 -6.59 2.87 5.31
C ALA A 168 -6.31 1.53 5.99
N SER A 169 -5.01 1.22 6.18
CA SER A 169 -4.60 -0.05 6.76
C SER A 169 -4.66 -0.04 8.29
N GLY A 170 -5.13 -1.15 8.89
CA GLY A 170 -5.31 -1.25 10.33
C GLY A 170 -5.66 -2.66 10.78
N LYS A 171 -6.41 -2.77 11.88
CA LYS A 171 -6.97 -4.05 12.32
C LYS A 171 -7.96 -4.61 11.29
N VAL A 172 -8.66 -3.74 10.61
CA VAL A 172 -9.49 -3.97 9.43
C VAL A 172 -8.93 -3.07 8.34
N ASP A 173 -8.59 -3.60 7.20
CA ASP A 173 -8.17 -2.76 6.07
C ASP A 173 -9.41 -2.18 5.38
N ILE A 174 -9.48 -0.86 5.30
CA ILE A 174 -10.57 -0.09 4.69
C ILE A 174 -10.15 0.35 3.31
N LEU A 175 -10.93 -0.03 2.28
CA LEU A 175 -10.64 0.27 0.89
C LEU A 175 -11.83 0.95 0.22
N THR A 176 -11.59 2.03 -0.50
CA THR A 176 -12.64 2.73 -1.25
C THR A 176 -12.06 3.45 -2.48
N ASP A 177 -12.86 3.52 -3.54
CA ASP A 177 -12.65 4.38 -4.71
C ASP A 177 -13.61 5.59 -4.70
N GLY A 178 -14.34 5.78 -3.58
CA GLY A 178 -15.36 6.81 -3.42
C GLY A 178 -16.75 6.37 -3.89
N HIS A 179 -16.89 5.24 -4.58
CA HIS A 179 -18.15 4.66 -5.05
C HIS A 179 -18.50 3.35 -4.35
N GLY A 180 -17.49 2.55 -4.00
CA GLY A 180 -17.60 1.35 -3.19
C GLY A 180 -16.76 1.48 -1.92
N LEU A 181 -17.17 0.82 -0.84
CA LEU A 181 -16.42 0.74 0.41
C LEU A 181 -16.33 -0.73 0.84
N MET A 182 -15.12 -1.19 1.10
CA MET A 182 -14.81 -2.56 1.45
C MET A 182 -14.00 -2.62 2.74
N HIS A 183 -14.35 -3.55 3.60
CA HIS A 183 -13.58 -3.92 4.78
C HIS A 183 -12.97 -5.31 4.58
N ILE A 184 -11.66 -5.44 4.79
CA ILE A 184 -10.95 -6.72 4.78
C ILE A 184 -10.49 -7.02 6.20
N HIS A 185 -10.96 -8.16 6.73
CA HIS A 185 -10.76 -8.57 8.12
C HIS A 185 -9.62 -9.58 8.28
N ASN A 186 -8.97 -9.98 7.18
CA ASN A 186 -7.83 -10.88 7.23
C ASN A 186 -6.61 -10.23 7.87
N GLY A 187 -5.91 -11.00 8.65
CA GLY A 187 -4.67 -10.60 9.29
C GLY A 187 -4.52 -11.15 10.71
N THR A 188 -3.36 -10.92 11.27
CA THR A 188 -3.02 -11.35 12.63
C THR A 188 -2.30 -10.24 13.38
N PRO A 189 -2.47 -10.12 14.72
CA PRO A 189 -1.68 -9.21 15.53
C PRO A 189 -0.16 -9.41 15.40
N GLN A 190 0.31 -10.61 15.00
CA GLN A 190 1.73 -10.87 14.83
C GLN A 190 2.35 -10.04 13.67
N LEU A 191 1.57 -9.57 12.69
CA LEU A 191 2.07 -8.65 11.67
C LEU A 191 2.66 -7.36 12.28
N SER A 192 2.11 -6.88 13.40
CA SER A 192 2.63 -5.69 14.10
C SER A 192 3.91 -5.96 14.91
N THR A 193 4.30 -7.22 15.09
CA THR A 193 5.53 -7.59 15.81
C THR A 193 6.78 -7.59 14.92
N VAL A 194 6.58 -7.36 13.61
CA VAL A 194 7.66 -7.28 12.60
C VAL A 194 7.59 -5.93 11.90
N THR A 195 8.70 -5.19 11.93
CA THR A 195 8.76 -3.89 11.27
C THR A 195 8.64 -4.03 9.74
N GLY A 196 7.98 -3.08 9.10
CA GLY A 196 7.93 -2.98 7.64
C GLY A 196 6.77 -3.73 6.97
N THR A 197 5.92 -4.46 7.70
CA THR A 197 4.75 -5.16 7.12
C THR A 197 3.78 -4.21 6.42
N GLY A 198 3.58 -2.99 6.95
CA GLY A 198 2.82 -1.95 6.27
C GLY A 198 3.46 -1.50 4.94
N CYS A 199 4.79 -1.39 4.88
CA CYS A 199 5.51 -1.09 3.64
C CYS A 199 5.46 -2.28 2.65
N MET A 200 5.49 -3.53 3.15
CA MET A 200 5.28 -4.73 2.35
C MET A 200 3.90 -4.73 1.69
N LEU A 201 2.84 -4.31 2.42
CA LEU A 201 1.51 -4.12 1.83
C LEU A 201 1.53 -3.09 0.69
N GLY A 202 2.22 -1.96 0.88
CA GLY A 202 2.42 -0.98 -0.19
C GLY A 202 3.12 -1.58 -1.41
N ALA A 203 4.16 -2.39 -1.18
CA ALA A 203 4.89 -3.07 -2.25
C ALA A 203 4.00 -4.08 -3.02
N LEU A 204 3.15 -4.84 -2.32
CA LEU A 204 2.17 -5.74 -2.93
C LEU A 204 1.15 -4.98 -3.77
N CYS A 205 0.57 -3.91 -3.22
CA CYS A 205 -0.37 -3.05 -3.96
C CYS A 205 0.27 -2.51 -5.25
N ALA A 206 1.46 -1.92 -5.17
CA ALA A 206 2.17 -1.42 -6.34
C ALA A 206 2.43 -2.53 -7.36
N THR A 207 2.78 -3.74 -6.89
CA THR A 207 3.02 -4.89 -7.76
C THR A 207 1.77 -5.26 -8.55
N TYR A 208 0.61 -5.36 -7.91
CA TYR A 208 -0.63 -5.71 -8.59
C TYR A 208 -1.19 -4.58 -9.45
N LEU A 209 -0.98 -3.31 -9.05
CA LEU A 209 -1.32 -2.15 -9.88
C LEU A 209 -0.58 -2.11 -11.21
N SER A 210 0.56 -2.76 -11.32
CA SER A 210 1.31 -2.86 -12.59
C SER A 210 0.57 -3.62 -13.69
N THR A 211 -0.38 -4.47 -13.31
CA THR A 211 -1.19 -5.29 -14.23
C THR A 211 -2.66 -4.89 -14.27
N ASP A 212 -3.20 -4.37 -13.17
CA ASP A 212 -4.58 -3.93 -13.06
C ASP A 212 -4.71 -2.75 -12.10
N ARG A 213 -5.25 -1.61 -12.57
CA ARG A 213 -5.35 -0.35 -11.79
C ARG A 213 -6.66 -0.22 -11.00
N SER A 214 -7.32 -1.32 -10.74
CA SER A 214 -8.62 -1.32 -10.06
C SER A 214 -8.52 -1.55 -8.55
N LEU A 215 -9.65 -1.35 -7.89
CA LEU A 215 -9.84 -1.71 -6.48
C LEU A 215 -9.55 -3.20 -6.22
N ASP A 216 -9.85 -4.10 -7.19
CA ASP A 216 -9.59 -5.55 -7.06
C ASP A 216 -8.08 -5.86 -6.90
N ALA A 217 -7.18 -5.05 -7.49
CA ALA A 217 -5.74 -5.19 -7.29
C ALA A 217 -5.30 -4.88 -5.85
N VAL A 218 -5.91 -3.88 -5.23
CA VAL A 218 -5.65 -3.51 -3.83
C VAL A 218 -6.25 -4.55 -2.89
N ILE A 219 -7.47 -5.03 -3.18
CA ILE A 219 -8.10 -6.15 -2.45
C ILE A 219 -7.20 -7.40 -2.47
N ALA A 220 -6.67 -7.75 -3.64
CA ALA A 220 -5.76 -8.90 -3.77
C ALA A 220 -4.51 -8.75 -2.90
N ALA A 221 -3.93 -7.55 -2.82
CA ALA A 221 -2.76 -7.27 -2.00
C ALA A 221 -3.04 -7.39 -0.49
N CYS A 222 -4.15 -6.79 -0.02
CA CYS A 222 -4.56 -6.88 1.39
C CYS A 222 -4.90 -8.32 1.78
N ALA A 223 -5.67 -9.02 0.95
CA ALA A 223 -6.03 -10.41 1.19
C ALA A 223 -4.80 -11.32 1.23
N LEU A 224 -3.87 -11.18 0.27
CA LEU A 224 -2.64 -11.98 0.27
C LEU A 224 -1.83 -11.76 1.53
N LEU A 225 -1.57 -10.50 1.92
CA LEU A 225 -0.78 -10.23 3.12
C LEU A 225 -1.48 -10.72 4.39
N GLY A 226 -2.79 -10.44 4.53
CA GLY A 226 -3.58 -10.85 5.69
C GLY A 226 -3.61 -12.37 5.87
N ILE A 227 -3.97 -13.11 4.81
CA ILE A 227 -4.02 -14.58 4.81
C ILE A 227 -2.61 -15.18 5.01
N SER A 228 -1.56 -14.58 4.42
CA SER A 228 -0.18 -15.01 4.66
C SER A 228 0.19 -14.82 6.13
N GLY A 229 -0.22 -13.72 6.75
CA GLY A 229 -0.03 -13.49 8.18
C GLY A 229 -0.73 -14.52 9.06
N GLU A 230 -1.99 -14.85 8.77
CA GLU A 230 -2.74 -15.89 9.46
C GLU A 230 -2.07 -17.27 9.37
N LYS A 231 -1.60 -17.64 8.17
CA LYS A 231 -0.86 -18.89 7.96
C LYS A 231 0.53 -18.91 8.61
N ALA A 232 1.12 -17.74 8.83
CA ALA A 232 2.45 -17.60 9.43
C ALA A 232 2.44 -17.67 10.97
N GLU A 233 1.27 -17.63 11.62
CA GLU A 233 1.15 -17.59 13.09
C GLU A 233 1.97 -18.69 13.75
N THR A 234 2.70 -18.29 14.81
CA THR A 234 3.59 -19.20 15.53
C THR A 234 3.79 -18.74 16.97
N SER A 235 4.06 -19.69 17.87
CA SER A 235 4.50 -19.42 19.23
C SER A 235 6.03 -19.30 19.38
N CYS A 236 6.80 -19.50 18.29
CA CYS A 236 8.27 -19.49 18.32
C CYS A 236 8.89 -18.09 18.33
N GLY A 237 8.09 -17.04 18.05
CA GLY A 237 8.55 -15.64 18.06
C GLY A 237 8.63 -14.99 16.69
N SER A 238 8.94 -13.68 16.68
CA SER A 238 8.84 -12.81 15.48
C SER A 238 9.76 -13.23 14.32
N GLY A 239 10.92 -13.83 14.62
CA GLY A 239 11.84 -14.30 13.55
C GLY A 239 11.25 -15.45 12.76
N THR A 240 10.68 -16.46 13.46
CA THR A 240 9.99 -17.58 12.81
C THR A 240 8.72 -17.10 12.10
N PHE A 241 7.95 -16.20 12.73
CA PHE A 241 6.79 -15.60 12.10
C PHE A 241 7.16 -14.94 10.77
N PHE A 242 8.22 -14.12 10.75
CA PHE A 242 8.64 -13.45 9.50
C PHE A 242 9.07 -14.44 8.42
N THR A 243 9.78 -15.50 8.78
CA THR A 243 10.15 -16.54 7.82
C THR A 243 8.92 -17.22 7.24
N ASN A 244 7.98 -17.63 8.10
CA ASN A 244 6.72 -18.25 7.67
C ASN A 244 5.89 -17.30 6.81
N LEU A 245 5.88 -16.00 7.12
CA LEU A 245 5.18 -14.97 6.33
C LEU A 245 5.73 -14.90 4.91
N MET A 246 7.06 -14.88 4.77
CA MET A 246 7.70 -14.85 3.43
C MET A 246 7.44 -16.13 2.64
N ASP A 247 7.45 -17.29 3.30
CA ASP A 247 7.10 -18.57 2.67
C ASP A 247 5.65 -18.57 2.21
N ALA A 248 4.71 -18.12 3.05
CA ALA A 248 3.30 -18.03 2.69
C ALA A 248 3.06 -17.08 1.51
N LEU A 249 3.68 -15.87 1.50
CA LEU A 249 3.59 -14.91 0.40
C LEU A 249 4.01 -15.52 -0.96
N SER A 250 5.02 -16.40 -0.96
CA SER A 250 5.55 -17.01 -2.17
C SER A 250 4.76 -18.24 -2.66
N THR A 251 4.05 -18.92 -1.75
CA THR A 251 3.41 -20.22 -2.03
C THR A 251 1.90 -20.17 -2.15
N LEU A 252 1.24 -19.15 -1.59
CA LEU A 252 -0.21 -19.02 -1.69
C LEU A 252 -0.68 -18.90 -3.15
N THR A 253 -1.73 -19.65 -3.45
CA THR A 253 -2.37 -19.65 -4.76
C THR A 253 -3.54 -18.66 -4.82
N ALA A 254 -4.00 -18.35 -6.01
CA ALA A 254 -5.21 -17.53 -6.20
C ALA A 254 -6.45 -18.21 -5.58
N GLU A 255 -6.53 -19.54 -5.62
CA GLU A 255 -7.60 -20.33 -5.00
C GLU A 255 -7.58 -20.18 -3.47
N ASP A 256 -6.39 -20.26 -2.85
CA ASP A 256 -6.23 -20.04 -1.41
C ASP A 256 -6.74 -18.66 -1.00
N ILE A 257 -6.42 -17.63 -1.78
CA ILE A 257 -6.84 -16.25 -1.50
C ILE A 257 -8.35 -16.11 -1.66
N CYS A 258 -8.91 -16.56 -2.78
CA CYS A 258 -10.35 -16.45 -3.03
C CYS A 258 -11.21 -17.23 -2.03
N THR A 259 -10.67 -18.33 -1.48
CA THR A 259 -11.38 -19.18 -0.51
C THR A 259 -11.32 -18.60 0.91
N ASN A 260 -10.21 -17.96 1.28
CA ASN A 260 -9.96 -17.52 2.66
C ASN A 260 -10.14 -16.02 2.87
N ILE A 261 -10.45 -15.25 1.83
CA ILE A 261 -10.69 -13.81 1.99
C ILE A 261 -11.94 -13.56 2.84
N ASN A 262 -11.77 -12.72 3.87
CA ASN A 262 -12.85 -12.22 4.72
C ASN A 262 -13.10 -10.75 4.38
N LEU A 263 -13.97 -10.53 3.38
CA LEU A 263 -14.29 -9.22 2.82
C LEU A 263 -15.77 -8.90 3.05
N GLU A 264 -16.03 -7.69 3.55
CA GLU A 264 -17.36 -7.12 3.74
C GLU A 264 -17.53 -5.89 2.86
N GLU A 265 -18.65 -5.82 2.13
CA GLU A 265 -19.07 -4.62 1.38
C GLU A 265 -19.92 -3.74 2.27
N ILE A 266 -19.49 -2.48 2.45
CA ILE A 266 -20.20 -1.51 3.30
C ILE A 266 -21.03 -0.58 2.43
N SER A 267 -22.30 -0.34 2.79
CA SER A 267 -23.14 0.61 2.09
C SER A 267 -22.70 2.05 2.39
N ILE A 268 -22.32 2.77 1.34
CA ILE A 268 -21.91 4.19 1.44
C ILE A 268 -23.11 5.11 1.76
N GLU A 269 -24.34 4.66 1.57
CA GLU A 269 -25.53 5.46 1.86
C GLU A 269 -25.70 5.73 3.37
N ASN A 270 -25.02 4.95 4.21
CA ASN A 270 -25.07 5.06 5.67
C ASN A 270 -23.84 5.82 6.25
N ILE A 271 -22.97 6.34 5.42
CA ILE A 271 -21.74 7.04 5.75
C ILE A 271 -21.84 8.52 5.35
#